data_c0e550bb7e1e3222ca8a28ce284b3e58
#
_entry.id   c0e550bb7e1e3222ca8a28ce284b3e58
#
_cell.length_a   1.000
_cell.length_b   1.000
_cell.length_c   1.000
_cell.angle_alpha   90.00
_cell.angle_beta   90.00
_cell.angle_gamma   90.00
#
_symmetry.space_group_name_H-M   'P 1'
#
loop_
_entity.id
_entity.type
_entity.pdbx_description
1 polymer ?
#
loop_
_entity_poly.entity_id
_entity_poly.type
_entity_poly.pdbx_seq_one_letter_code
_entity_poly.pdbx_strand_id
1 'polypeptide(L)'
;MRGAVLFTEMKPKGLLPAFVLLIAFAFLFSAGGFFLDRLASLPARALQSASNQAEIEVAKVRDAFSDLFHLQPTIKVSEKVVLGQIATAPELAVLSRDVEVTRDTMQVWWGSAKTIRMRSVYRVRAGFDLSQRFEVQVQGPEISIDVPRAKILSVEPVLTKIEELRDGLWNKIQACDVEKELNKMPEIARSKSASLPEEAENIFRQLLTQKMGDQYVRLEFIPGTAEPK
;
A
#
# COMPACT_ATOMS: atom_id res chain seq x y z
N MET A 1 83.34 -20.70 75.48
CA MET A 1 82.86 -19.33 75.24
C MET A 1 81.57 -19.41 74.36
N ARG A 2 80.45 -19.00 74.90
CA ARG A 2 79.08 -19.09 74.31
C ARG A 2 78.80 -17.89 73.46
N GLY A 3 78.55 -18.09 72.17
CA GLY A 3 78.05 -17.07 71.28
C GLY A 3 76.51 -17.29 71.06
N ALA A 4 75.72 -16.40 71.57
CA ALA A 4 74.28 -16.42 71.42
C ALA A 4 73.88 -15.78 70.03
N VAL A 5 73.18 -16.52 69.21
CA VAL A 5 72.58 -15.98 67.98
C VAL A 5 71.22 -15.46 68.29
N LEU A 6 71.04 -14.15 68.18
CA LEU A 6 69.75 -13.45 68.25
C LEU A 6 68.92 -13.66 66.95
N PHE A 7 67.84 -14.41 67.04
CA PHE A 7 66.84 -14.47 65.98
C PHE A 7 65.87 -13.28 66.14
N THR A 8 65.96 -12.37 65.21
CA THR A 8 64.96 -11.27 65.13
C THR A 8 63.72 -11.74 64.36
N GLU A 9 62.63 -11.90 65.10
CA GLU A 9 61.34 -12.16 64.49
C GLU A 9 60.86 -10.92 63.71
N MET A 10 60.85 -11.02 62.38
CA MET A 10 60.16 -10.06 61.53
C MET A 10 58.68 -10.36 61.48
N LYS A 11 57.87 -9.60 62.18
CA LYS A 11 56.45 -9.62 62.19
C LYS A 11 55.89 -9.04 60.89
N PRO A 12 55.19 -9.80 60.05
CA PRO A 12 54.65 -9.29 58.77
C PRO A 12 53.38 -8.48 59.01
N LYS A 13 53.49 -7.20 59.33
CA LYS A 13 52.36 -6.33 59.55
C LYS A 13 51.83 -5.56 58.29
N GLY A 14 52.33 -5.91 57.09
CA GLY A 14 51.99 -5.12 55.86
C GLY A 14 51.39 -5.89 54.73
N LEU A 15 51.27 -7.26 54.78
CA LEU A 15 50.82 -8.01 53.62
C LEU A 15 49.27 -8.18 53.53
N LEU A 16 48.59 -8.19 54.66
CA LEU A 16 47.12 -8.35 54.68
C LEU A 16 46.33 -7.23 53.97
N PRO A 17 46.62 -5.93 54.15
CA PRO A 17 45.87 -4.88 53.45
C PRO A 17 46.14 -4.85 51.96
N ALA A 18 47.38 -5.21 51.51
CA ALA A 18 47.74 -5.28 50.10
C ALA A 18 47.01 -6.40 49.36
N PHE A 19 46.82 -7.54 50.01
CA PHE A 19 46.09 -8.70 49.42
C PHE A 19 44.59 -8.44 49.30
N VAL A 20 44.00 -7.79 50.29
CA VAL A 20 42.56 -7.39 50.25
C VAL A 20 42.31 -6.37 49.15
N LEU A 21 43.24 -5.39 48.95
CA LEU A 21 43.15 -4.41 47.90
C LEU A 21 43.26 -5.05 46.49
N LEU A 22 44.11 -6.04 46.33
CA LEU A 22 44.31 -6.77 45.07
C LEU A 22 43.05 -7.61 44.70
N ILE A 23 42.42 -8.24 45.68
CA ILE A 23 41.20 -9.00 45.48
C ILE A 23 40.00 -8.04 45.15
N ALA A 24 39.93 -6.91 45.84
CA ALA A 24 38.88 -5.91 45.54
C ALA A 24 39.05 -5.32 44.14
N PHE A 25 40.29 -5.08 43.67
CA PHE A 25 40.56 -4.61 42.32
C PHE A 25 40.26 -5.66 41.27
N ALA A 26 40.56 -6.95 41.50
CA ALA A 26 40.21 -8.06 40.61
C ALA A 26 38.70 -8.24 40.50
N PHE A 27 37.93 -8.05 41.59
CA PHE A 27 36.49 -8.10 41.58
C PHE A 27 35.85 -6.91 40.83
N LEU A 28 36.41 -5.70 41.00
CA LEU A 28 36.00 -4.50 40.23
C LEU A 28 36.26 -4.64 38.73
N PHE A 29 37.38 -5.22 38.34
CA PHE A 29 37.73 -5.45 36.95
C PHE A 29 36.88 -6.56 36.32
N SER A 30 36.59 -7.64 37.03
CA SER A 30 35.72 -8.72 36.52
C SER A 30 34.26 -8.29 36.43
N ALA A 31 33.75 -7.50 37.38
CA ALA A 31 32.40 -6.94 37.34
C ALA A 31 32.26 -5.87 36.25
N GLY A 32 33.31 -5.03 36.04
CA GLY A 32 33.37 -4.02 34.98
C GLY A 32 33.38 -4.62 33.60
N GLY A 33 34.15 -5.71 33.37
CA GLY A 33 34.20 -6.44 32.10
C GLY A 33 32.85 -7.05 31.74
N PHE A 34 32.19 -7.65 32.71
CA PHE A 34 30.85 -8.23 32.49
C PHE A 34 29.76 -7.19 32.23
N PHE A 35 29.88 -5.99 32.81
CA PHE A 35 28.94 -4.88 32.58
C PHE A 35 29.16 -4.23 31.22
N LEU A 36 30.44 -4.07 30.78
CA LEU A 36 30.79 -3.52 29.47
C LEU A 36 30.37 -4.45 28.33
N ASP A 37 30.52 -5.76 28.50
CA ASP A 37 30.08 -6.76 27.51
C ASP A 37 28.56 -6.83 27.37
N ARG A 38 27.82 -6.63 28.48
CA ARG A 38 26.37 -6.48 28.43
C ARG A 38 25.90 -5.17 27.79
N LEU A 39 26.60 -4.06 28.05
CA LEU A 39 26.29 -2.77 27.42
C LEU A 39 26.59 -2.75 25.93
N ALA A 40 27.67 -3.42 25.49
CA ALA A 40 28.03 -3.53 24.08
C ALA A 40 27.10 -4.46 23.29
N SER A 41 26.50 -5.46 23.95
CA SER A 41 25.58 -6.41 23.30
C SER A 41 24.13 -5.93 23.23
N LEU A 42 23.71 -4.95 24.04
CA LEU A 42 22.35 -4.42 24.06
C LEU A 42 21.93 -3.74 22.73
N PRO A 43 22.74 -2.86 22.12
CA PRO A 43 22.36 -2.26 20.84
C PRO A 43 22.34 -3.26 19.69
N ALA A 44 23.23 -4.26 19.68
CA ALA A 44 23.28 -5.27 18.62
C ALA A 44 22.05 -6.20 18.66
N ARG A 45 21.58 -6.59 19.83
CA ARG A 45 20.35 -7.41 19.98
C ARG A 45 19.09 -6.61 19.67
N ALA A 46 19.03 -5.34 20.03
CA ALA A 46 17.92 -4.47 19.70
C ALA A 46 17.84 -4.19 18.19
N LEU A 47 18.98 -4.02 17.52
CA LEU A 47 19.06 -3.86 16.08
C LEU A 47 18.70 -5.16 15.33
N GLN A 48 19.11 -6.32 15.83
CA GLN A 48 18.76 -7.60 15.24
C GLN A 48 17.28 -7.94 15.39
N SER A 49 16.67 -7.64 16.55
CA SER A 49 15.23 -7.83 16.74
C SER A 49 14.41 -6.85 15.88
N ALA A 50 14.86 -5.61 15.71
CA ALA A 50 14.21 -4.63 14.83
C ALA A 50 14.31 -5.02 13.34
N SER A 51 15.43 -5.57 12.90
CA SER A 51 15.59 -6.05 11.52
C SER A 51 14.70 -7.26 11.23
N ASN A 52 14.63 -8.22 12.15
CA ASN A 52 13.75 -9.39 12.01
C ASN A 52 12.27 -9.02 12.01
N GLN A 53 11.88 -8.03 12.82
CA GLN A 53 10.52 -7.51 12.82
C GLN A 53 10.16 -6.85 11.48
N ALA A 54 11.05 -6.03 10.93
CA ALA A 54 10.86 -5.39 9.65
C ALA A 54 10.76 -6.40 8.49
N GLU A 55 11.55 -7.47 8.51
CA GLU A 55 11.47 -8.54 7.51
C GLU A 55 10.13 -9.28 7.54
N ILE A 56 9.59 -9.55 8.75
CA ILE A 56 8.28 -10.17 8.92
C ILE A 56 7.17 -9.26 8.38
N GLU A 57 7.21 -7.96 8.66
CA GLU A 57 6.21 -7.01 8.16
C GLU A 57 6.30 -6.83 6.64
N VAL A 58 7.50 -6.78 6.07
CA VAL A 58 7.71 -6.76 4.62
C VAL A 58 7.11 -8.00 3.96
N ALA A 59 7.33 -9.18 4.54
CA ALA A 59 6.76 -10.42 4.02
C ALA A 59 5.23 -10.40 4.05
N LYS A 60 4.62 -9.94 5.13
CA LYS A 60 3.15 -9.79 5.23
C LYS A 60 2.59 -8.84 4.17
N VAL A 61 3.22 -7.68 3.98
CA VAL A 61 2.80 -6.72 2.94
C VAL A 61 2.89 -7.37 1.57
N ARG A 62 4.04 -7.94 1.23
CA ARG A 62 4.24 -8.62 -0.05
C ARG A 62 3.19 -9.71 -0.29
N ASP A 63 2.96 -10.56 0.70
CA ASP A 63 2.03 -11.68 0.60
C ASP A 63 0.58 -11.17 0.48
N ALA A 64 0.21 -10.12 1.23
CA ALA A 64 -1.11 -9.50 1.12
C ALA A 64 -1.37 -8.93 -0.28
N PHE A 65 -0.41 -8.20 -0.85
CA PHE A 65 -0.56 -7.65 -2.21
C PHE A 65 -0.50 -8.72 -3.30
N SER A 66 0.35 -9.74 -3.14
CA SER A 66 0.42 -10.86 -4.07
C SER A 66 -0.88 -11.68 -4.06
N ASP A 67 -1.40 -12.00 -2.88
CA ASP A 67 -2.61 -12.83 -2.74
C ASP A 67 -3.89 -12.10 -3.16
N LEU A 68 -4.03 -10.80 -2.79
CA LEU A 68 -5.26 -10.05 -3.03
C LEU A 68 -5.31 -9.47 -4.44
N PHE A 69 -4.18 -9.03 -4.97
CA PHE A 69 -4.14 -8.21 -6.18
C PHE A 69 -3.19 -8.73 -7.25
N HIS A 70 -2.45 -9.82 -6.96
CA HIS A 70 -1.39 -10.36 -7.83
C HIS A 70 -0.31 -9.31 -8.19
N LEU A 71 -0.04 -8.40 -7.25
CA LEU A 71 0.91 -7.30 -7.38
C LEU A 71 2.13 -7.51 -6.47
N GLN A 72 3.28 -6.99 -6.92
CA GLN A 72 4.48 -6.89 -6.09
C GLN A 72 4.81 -5.41 -5.92
N PRO A 73 4.46 -4.80 -4.78
CA PRO A 73 4.69 -3.39 -4.55
C PRO A 73 6.18 -3.07 -4.35
N THR A 74 6.56 -1.84 -4.62
CA THR A 74 7.86 -1.30 -4.17
C THR A 74 7.78 -1.06 -2.67
N ILE A 75 8.58 -1.79 -1.88
CA ILE A 75 8.59 -1.69 -0.43
C ILE A 75 9.87 -0.98 0.01
N LYS A 76 9.73 0.12 0.77
CA LYS A 76 10.82 0.85 1.39
C LYS A 76 10.83 0.60 2.90
N VAL A 77 11.99 0.26 3.44
CA VAL A 77 12.21 0.12 4.87
C VAL A 77 13.21 1.17 5.30
N SER A 78 12.81 2.12 6.13
CA SER A 78 13.69 3.19 6.65
C SER A 78 14.56 3.83 5.55
N GLU A 79 13.93 4.32 4.48
CA GLU A 79 14.55 4.93 3.29
C GLU A 79 15.29 3.98 2.33
N LYS A 80 15.47 2.71 2.66
CA LYS A 80 16.05 1.72 1.74
C LYS A 80 14.96 1.01 0.96
N VAL A 81 15.11 0.94 -0.36
CA VAL A 81 14.27 0.08 -1.22
C VAL A 81 14.69 -1.36 -0.98
N VAL A 82 13.80 -2.16 -0.38
CA VAL A 82 14.04 -3.58 -0.08
C VAL A 82 13.49 -4.47 -1.18
N LEU A 83 12.36 -4.07 -1.75
CA LEU A 83 11.74 -4.73 -2.89
C LEU A 83 11.29 -3.64 -3.86
N GLY A 84 11.77 -3.67 -5.07
CA GLY A 84 11.35 -2.76 -6.13
C GLY A 84 11.04 -3.57 -7.37
N GLN A 85 9.76 -3.70 -7.68
CA GLN A 85 9.36 -4.20 -8.98
C GLN A 85 8.31 -3.25 -9.54
N ILE A 86 8.51 -2.82 -10.78
CA ILE A 86 7.51 -2.07 -11.52
C ILE A 86 6.30 -3.01 -11.65
N ALA A 87 5.12 -2.55 -11.23
CA ALA A 87 3.89 -3.31 -11.39
C ALA A 87 3.76 -3.77 -12.85
N THR A 88 3.64 -5.07 -13.06
CA THR A 88 3.49 -5.66 -14.40
C THR A 88 2.16 -5.25 -15.04
N ALA A 89 1.17 -4.84 -14.20
CA ALA A 89 -0.10 -4.29 -14.63
C ALA A 89 -0.16 -2.81 -14.23
N PRO A 90 -0.28 -1.88 -15.19
CA PRO A 90 -0.37 -0.45 -14.88
C PRO A 90 -1.68 -0.08 -14.18
N GLU A 91 -2.70 -0.94 -14.24
CA GLU A 91 -4.02 -0.70 -13.68
C GLU A 91 -4.47 -1.87 -12.79
N LEU A 92 -5.00 -1.52 -11.60
CA LEU A 92 -5.63 -2.45 -10.69
C LEU A 92 -7.13 -2.20 -10.64
N ALA A 93 -7.92 -3.03 -11.34
CA ALA A 93 -9.38 -2.99 -11.27
C ALA A 93 -9.85 -3.70 -9.99
N VAL A 94 -10.47 -2.95 -9.08
CA VAL A 94 -10.97 -3.45 -7.80
C VAL A 94 -12.47 -3.77 -7.87
N LEU A 95 -13.22 -2.96 -8.63
CA LEU A 95 -14.66 -3.05 -8.74
C LEU A 95 -15.11 -3.01 -10.19
N SER A 96 -16.09 -3.85 -10.55
CA SER A 96 -16.73 -3.87 -11.85
C SER A 96 -18.24 -3.88 -11.67
N ARG A 97 -18.94 -3.03 -12.42
CA ARG A 97 -20.41 -2.94 -12.39
C ARG A 97 -20.98 -2.82 -13.80
N ASP A 98 -22.05 -3.57 -14.07
CA ASP A 98 -22.81 -3.43 -15.31
C ASP A 98 -23.88 -2.35 -15.11
N VAL A 99 -23.87 -1.35 -15.99
CA VAL A 99 -24.73 -0.16 -15.94
C VAL A 99 -25.57 -0.08 -17.19
N GLU A 100 -26.89 -0.09 -17.01
CA GLU A 100 -27.83 0.08 -18.10
C GLU A 100 -28.02 1.57 -18.42
N VAL A 101 -27.89 1.90 -19.69
CA VAL A 101 -28.15 3.23 -20.26
C VAL A 101 -29.22 3.12 -21.31
N THR A 102 -30.31 3.82 -21.10
CA THR A 102 -31.41 4.01 -22.09
C THR A 102 -31.29 5.43 -22.63
N ARG A 103 -31.34 5.56 -23.92
CA ARG A 103 -31.32 6.84 -24.60
C ARG A 103 -32.55 6.95 -25.47
N ASP A 104 -33.38 7.94 -25.21
CA ASP A 104 -34.59 8.30 -25.98
C ASP A 104 -34.39 9.72 -26.50
N THR A 105 -34.37 9.85 -27.82
CA THR A 105 -34.10 11.13 -28.49
C THR A 105 -35.20 11.37 -29.54
N MET A 106 -35.90 12.47 -29.39
CA MET A 106 -36.88 12.96 -30.38
C MET A 106 -36.36 14.25 -30.99
N GLN A 107 -36.27 14.28 -32.31
CA GLN A 107 -35.89 15.46 -33.06
C GLN A 107 -37.04 15.92 -33.92
N VAL A 108 -37.51 17.15 -33.70
CA VAL A 108 -38.59 17.77 -34.42
C VAL A 108 -38.03 18.79 -35.40
N TRP A 109 -38.46 18.68 -36.66
CA TRP A 109 -38.12 19.62 -37.69
C TRP A 109 -39.36 19.86 -38.58
N TRP A 110 -39.81 21.14 -38.68
CA TRP A 110 -40.99 21.54 -39.44
C TRP A 110 -42.23 20.69 -39.16
N GLY A 111 -42.52 20.45 -37.88
CA GLY A 111 -43.69 19.62 -37.46
C GLY A 111 -43.53 18.11 -37.70
N SER A 112 -42.43 17.65 -38.25
CA SER A 112 -42.09 16.23 -38.41
C SER A 112 -41.12 15.78 -37.31
N ALA A 113 -41.49 14.73 -36.57
CA ALA A 113 -40.68 14.19 -35.49
C ALA A 113 -40.05 12.85 -35.88
N LYS A 114 -38.74 12.71 -35.68
CA LYS A 114 -38.05 11.40 -35.71
C LYS A 114 -37.68 10.99 -34.29
N THR A 115 -37.80 9.69 -33.98
CA THR A 115 -37.50 9.14 -32.65
C THR A 115 -36.48 8.03 -32.78
N ILE A 116 -35.49 8.09 -31.92
CA ILE A 116 -34.45 7.06 -31.78
C ILE A 116 -34.45 6.64 -30.33
N ARG A 117 -34.74 5.35 -30.06
CA ARG A 117 -34.65 4.75 -28.70
C ARG A 117 -33.68 3.61 -28.73
N MET A 118 -32.69 3.70 -27.84
CA MET A 118 -31.62 2.71 -27.72
C MET A 118 -31.41 2.36 -26.25
N ARG A 119 -31.02 1.11 -26.03
CA ARG A 119 -30.62 0.59 -24.74
C ARG A 119 -29.24 -0.07 -24.87
N SER A 120 -28.34 0.24 -23.95
CA SER A 120 -27.03 -0.41 -23.88
C SER A 120 -26.69 -0.74 -22.43
N VAL A 121 -25.97 -1.86 -22.27
CA VAL A 121 -25.35 -2.24 -21.00
C VAL A 121 -23.85 -2.02 -21.15
N TYR A 122 -23.30 -1.23 -20.25
CA TYR A 122 -21.86 -0.95 -20.17
C TYR A 122 -21.27 -1.58 -18.93
N ARG A 123 -20.14 -2.25 -19.10
CA ARG A 123 -19.30 -2.66 -17.99
C ARG A 123 -18.36 -1.55 -17.63
N VAL A 124 -18.54 -1.01 -16.42
CA VAL A 124 -17.70 0.06 -15.88
C VAL A 124 -16.78 -0.55 -14.85
N ARG A 125 -15.47 -0.36 -15.03
CA ARG A 125 -14.45 -0.79 -14.08
C ARG A 125 -13.87 0.41 -13.37
N ALA A 126 -13.74 0.32 -12.03
CA ALA A 126 -13.09 1.30 -11.20
C ALA A 126 -11.95 0.68 -10.40
N GLY A 127 -10.91 1.46 -10.17
CA GLY A 127 -9.72 1.00 -9.47
C GLY A 127 -8.59 2.03 -9.52
N PHE A 128 -7.37 1.55 -9.41
CA PHE A 128 -6.17 2.37 -9.25
C PHE A 128 -5.27 2.30 -10.47
N ASP A 129 -4.75 3.45 -10.86
CA ASP A 129 -3.70 3.57 -11.86
C ASP A 129 -2.34 3.48 -11.16
N LEU A 130 -1.74 2.32 -11.20
CA LEU A 130 -0.48 2.02 -10.52
C LEU A 130 0.76 2.50 -11.31
N SER A 131 0.57 3.07 -12.51
CA SER A 131 1.65 3.78 -13.23
C SER A 131 2.02 5.08 -12.53
N GLN A 132 1.11 5.60 -11.68
CA GLN A 132 1.35 6.71 -10.80
C GLN A 132 2.08 6.22 -9.53
N ARG A 133 2.36 7.14 -8.60
CA ARG A 133 3.06 6.84 -7.35
C ARG A 133 2.27 5.82 -6.53
N PHE A 134 2.81 4.60 -6.42
CA PHE A 134 2.35 3.55 -5.54
C PHE A 134 3.52 3.11 -4.66
N GLU A 135 3.47 3.40 -3.38
CA GLU A 135 4.59 3.22 -2.49
C GLU A 135 4.14 2.62 -1.15
N VAL A 136 4.91 1.67 -0.65
CA VAL A 136 4.73 1.09 0.68
C VAL A 136 5.97 1.38 1.51
N GLN A 137 5.78 2.04 2.66
CA GLN A 137 6.84 2.36 3.60
C GLN A 137 6.64 1.56 4.88
N VAL A 138 7.67 0.88 5.34
CA VAL A 138 7.69 0.14 6.61
C VAL A 138 8.65 0.84 7.57
N GLN A 139 8.12 1.37 8.67
CA GLN A 139 8.88 2.05 9.71
C GLN A 139 8.61 1.38 11.08
N GLY A 140 9.44 0.41 11.44
CA GLY A 140 9.21 -0.41 12.63
C GLY A 140 7.90 -1.20 12.52
N PRO A 141 6.96 -1.05 13.46
CA PRO A 141 5.68 -1.75 13.40
C PRO A 141 4.61 -1.03 12.55
N GLU A 142 4.90 0.17 12.05
CA GLU A 142 3.97 0.97 11.26
C GLU A 142 4.20 0.77 9.78
N ILE A 143 3.12 0.49 9.03
CA ILE A 143 3.11 0.35 7.60
C ILE A 143 2.28 1.48 7.02
N SER A 144 2.90 2.34 6.21
CA SER A 144 2.22 3.38 5.44
C SER A 144 2.14 2.96 3.98
N ILE A 145 0.93 3.04 3.43
CA ILE A 145 0.65 2.66 2.05
C ILE A 145 0.09 3.88 1.32
N ASP A 146 0.86 4.41 0.39
CA ASP A 146 0.49 5.53 -0.46
C ASP A 146 -0.03 5.01 -1.79
N VAL A 147 -1.32 5.22 -2.06
CA VAL A 147 -2.00 4.75 -3.28
C VAL A 147 -2.62 5.94 -4.00
N PRO A 148 -2.53 6.04 -5.34
CA PRO A 148 -3.28 7.06 -6.07
C PRO A 148 -4.78 6.89 -5.83
N ARG A 149 -5.57 7.97 -5.95
CA ARG A 149 -7.02 7.86 -5.83
C ARG A 149 -7.58 6.96 -6.91
N ALA A 150 -8.62 6.21 -6.56
CA ALA A 150 -9.32 5.39 -7.52
C ALA A 150 -10.00 6.25 -8.59
N LYS A 151 -10.04 5.71 -9.82
CA LYS A 151 -10.72 6.34 -10.96
C LYS A 151 -11.50 5.29 -11.76
N ILE A 152 -12.34 5.76 -12.67
CA ILE A 152 -12.93 4.87 -13.67
C ILE A 152 -11.85 4.53 -14.70
N LEU A 153 -11.49 3.26 -14.77
CA LEU A 153 -10.44 2.73 -15.66
C LEU A 153 -10.98 2.47 -17.06
N SER A 154 -12.14 1.81 -17.16
CA SER A 154 -12.74 1.51 -18.45
C SER A 154 -14.28 1.59 -18.42
N VAL A 155 -14.85 1.88 -19.59
CA VAL A 155 -16.30 1.83 -19.87
C VAL A 155 -16.48 1.05 -21.17
N GLU A 156 -16.86 -0.21 -21.08
CA GLU A 156 -16.91 -1.14 -22.20
C GLU A 156 -18.35 -1.52 -22.53
N PRO A 157 -18.80 -1.42 -23.79
CA PRO A 157 -20.12 -1.88 -24.17
C PRO A 157 -20.19 -3.40 -24.08
N VAL A 158 -21.16 -3.95 -23.33
CA VAL A 158 -21.44 -5.39 -23.23
C VAL A 158 -22.53 -5.77 -24.21
N LEU A 159 -23.58 -4.95 -24.29
CA LEU A 159 -24.74 -5.17 -25.17
C LEU A 159 -25.27 -3.80 -25.61
N THR A 160 -25.56 -3.68 -26.89
CA THR A 160 -26.28 -2.53 -27.43
C THR A 160 -27.45 -3.01 -28.27
N LYS A 161 -28.63 -2.47 -27.99
CA LYS A 161 -29.89 -2.77 -28.68
C LYS A 161 -30.57 -1.49 -29.12
N ILE A 162 -30.93 -1.42 -30.38
CA ILE A 162 -31.82 -0.37 -30.89
C ILE A 162 -33.25 -0.89 -30.68
N GLU A 163 -34.02 -0.17 -29.89
CA GLU A 163 -35.39 -0.57 -29.54
C GLU A 163 -36.40 -0.01 -30.52
N GLU A 164 -36.20 1.26 -30.92
CA GLU A 164 -37.15 1.95 -31.80
C GLU A 164 -36.41 2.93 -32.72
N LEU A 165 -36.72 2.86 -34.01
CA LEU A 165 -36.38 3.85 -35.01
C LEU A 165 -37.66 4.27 -35.72
N ARG A 166 -38.10 5.50 -35.53
CA ARG A 166 -39.28 6.03 -36.16
C ARG A 166 -38.92 7.27 -36.98
N ASP A 167 -39.07 7.16 -38.29
CA ASP A 167 -38.89 8.27 -39.20
C ASP A 167 -39.99 9.33 -39.06
N GLY A 168 -39.60 10.57 -39.21
CA GLY A 168 -40.56 11.64 -39.45
C GLY A 168 -41.02 11.70 -40.93
N LEU A 169 -42.08 12.47 -41.20
CA LEU A 169 -42.62 12.61 -42.55
C LEU A 169 -41.57 13.16 -43.56
N TRP A 170 -40.81 14.16 -43.16
CA TRP A 170 -39.74 14.79 -43.94
C TRP A 170 -38.34 14.62 -43.33
N ASN A 171 -38.29 14.23 -42.08
CA ASN A 171 -37.08 14.10 -41.28
C ASN A 171 -36.76 12.61 -41.04
N LYS A 172 -36.07 11.98 -42.01
CA LYS A 172 -35.72 10.55 -41.90
C LYS A 172 -34.48 10.38 -41.00
N ILE A 173 -34.41 9.24 -40.33
CA ILE A 173 -33.26 8.84 -39.54
C ILE A 173 -32.13 8.46 -40.50
N GLN A 174 -30.94 9.05 -40.26
CA GLN A 174 -29.72 8.71 -40.97
C GLN A 174 -28.77 7.92 -40.04
N ALA A 175 -27.85 7.16 -40.62
CA ALA A 175 -26.85 6.40 -39.84
C ALA A 175 -26.05 7.28 -38.87
N CYS A 176 -25.71 8.52 -39.30
CA CYS A 176 -24.99 9.48 -38.45
C CYS A 176 -25.81 9.97 -37.25
N ASP A 177 -27.15 9.93 -37.29
CA ASP A 177 -27.99 10.27 -36.14
C ASP A 177 -27.87 9.18 -35.04
N VAL A 178 -27.89 7.91 -35.48
CA VAL A 178 -27.74 6.76 -34.60
C VAL A 178 -26.33 6.75 -33.98
N GLU A 179 -25.31 6.93 -34.81
CA GLU A 179 -23.91 7.00 -34.38
C GLU A 179 -23.68 8.12 -33.36
N LYS A 180 -24.23 9.30 -33.62
CA LYS A 180 -24.14 10.45 -32.70
C LYS A 180 -24.75 10.16 -31.33
N GLU A 181 -25.87 9.44 -31.28
CA GLU A 181 -26.49 9.07 -30.01
C GLU A 181 -25.75 7.91 -29.32
N LEU A 182 -25.22 6.95 -30.07
CA LEU A 182 -24.36 5.88 -29.54
C LEU A 182 -23.11 6.43 -28.87
N ASN A 183 -22.45 7.42 -29.49
CA ASN A 183 -21.24 8.01 -28.97
C ASN A 183 -21.41 8.80 -27.67
N LYS A 184 -22.65 9.16 -27.31
CA LYS A 184 -22.97 9.81 -26.02
C LYS A 184 -23.21 8.81 -24.87
N MET A 185 -23.53 7.56 -25.19
CA MET A 185 -23.92 6.59 -24.18
C MET A 185 -22.81 6.22 -23.19
N PRO A 186 -21.52 6.10 -23.58
CA PRO A 186 -20.42 5.83 -22.65
C PRO A 186 -20.28 6.94 -21.58
N GLU A 187 -20.45 8.19 -21.95
CA GLU A 187 -20.40 9.32 -21.01
C GLU A 187 -21.55 9.27 -20.00
N ILE A 188 -22.75 8.86 -20.43
CA ILE A 188 -23.89 8.66 -19.54
C ILE A 188 -23.59 7.50 -18.58
N ALA A 189 -23.01 6.40 -19.08
CA ALA A 189 -22.59 5.28 -18.23
C ALA A 189 -21.56 5.72 -17.20
N ARG A 190 -20.57 6.50 -17.61
CA ARG A 190 -19.53 7.08 -16.73
C ARG A 190 -20.16 7.97 -15.65
N SER A 191 -21.06 8.86 -16.04
CA SER A 191 -21.78 9.76 -15.13
C SER A 191 -22.62 8.99 -14.11
N LYS A 192 -23.35 7.94 -14.54
CA LYS A 192 -24.11 7.07 -13.64
C LYS A 192 -23.25 6.27 -12.67
N SER A 193 -21.96 6.14 -12.97
CA SER A 193 -20.99 5.38 -12.18
C SER A 193 -20.05 6.26 -11.38
N ALA A 194 -20.41 7.53 -11.15
CA ALA A 194 -19.55 8.51 -10.48
C ALA A 194 -19.15 8.11 -9.04
N SER A 195 -19.93 7.27 -8.35
CA SER A 195 -19.63 6.76 -7.00
C SER A 195 -18.69 5.55 -6.99
N LEU A 196 -18.49 4.88 -8.12
CA LEU A 196 -17.69 3.65 -8.20
C LEU A 196 -16.23 3.81 -7.72
N PRO A 197 -15.52 4.92 -7.99
CA PRO A 197 -14.18 5.11 -7.47
C PRO A 197 -14.11 5.12 -5.94
N GLU A 198 -15.03 5.82 -5.28
CA GLU A 198 -15.09 5.87 -3.82
C GLU A 198 -15.44 4.48 -3.22
N GLU A 199 -16.33 3.75 -3.86
CA GLU A 199 -16.65 2.38 -3.48
C GLU A 199 -15.42 1.46 -3.65
N ALA A 200 -14.64 1.62 -4.72
CA ALA A 200 -13.40 0.87 -4.94
C ALA A 200 -12.34 1.17 -3.86
N GLU A 201 -12.19 2.44 -3.45
CA GLU A 201 -11.30 2.82 -2.33
C GLU A 201 -11.71 2.14 -1.02
N ASN A 202 -13.01 2.09 -0.73
CA ASN A 202 -13.54 1.46 0.47
C ASN A 202 -13.32 -0.06 0.46
N ILE A 203 -13.58 -0.73 -0.67
CA ILE A 203 -13.34 -2.17 -0.83
C ILE A 203 -11.85 -2.47 -0.67
N PHE A 204 -10.98 -1.69 -1.31
CA PHE A 204 -9.54 -1.85 -1.20
C PHE A 204 -9.07 -1.73 0.26
N ARG A 205 -9.55 -0.72 0.99
CA ARG A 205 -9.26 -0.55 2.42
C ARG A 205 -9.72 -1.77 3.23
N GLN A 206 -10.94 -2.24 3.01
CA GLN A 206 -11.47 -3.40 3.73
C GLN A 206 -10.64 -4.67 3.48
N LEU A 207 -10.28 -4.95 2.23
CA LEU A 207 -9.47 -6.11 1.88
C LEU A 207 -8.08 -6.07 2.54
N LEU A 208 -7.42 -4.90 2.53
CA LEU A 208 -6.14 -4.74 3.20
C LEU A 208 -6.26 -4.90 4.72
N THR A 209 -7.23 -4.25 5.34
CA THR A 209 -7.47 -4.36 6.78
C THR A 209 -7.76 -5.81 7.18
N GLN A 210 -8.59 -6.51 6.42
CA GLN A 210 -8.90 -7.92 6.68
C GLN A 210 -7.65 -8.81 6.60
N LYS A 211 -6.76 -8.57 5.65
CA LYS A 211 -5.57 -9.41 5.43
C LYS A 211 -4.43 -9.09 6.39
N MET A 212 -4.25 -7.81 6.72
CA MET A 212 -3.12 -7.33 7.51
C MET A 212 -3.43 -7.10 9.00
N GLY A 213 -4.73 -7.03 9.36
CA GLY A 213 -5.20 -6.66 10.69
C GLY A 213 -5.15 -5.14 10.94
N ASP A 214 -5.93 -4.67 11.94
CA ASP A 214 -6.18 -3.25 12.17
C ASP A 214 -5.01 -2.45 12.75
N GLN A 215 -4.00 -3.12 13.28
CA GLN A 215 -3.14 -2.47 14.27
C GLN A 215 -2.06 -1.54 13.71
N TYR A 216 -1.67 -1.68 12.43
CA TYR A 216 -0.44 -1.02 11.96
C TYR A 216 -0.46 -0.53 10.51
N VAL A 217 -1.62 -0.49 9.85
CA VAL A 217 -1.69 -0.06 8.45
C VAL A 217 -2.31 1.31 8.32
N ARG A 218 -1.50 2.30 7.93
CA ARG A 218 -1.95 3.62 7.53
C ARG A 218 -2.08 3.67 6.01
N LEU A 219 -3.30 3.79 5.51
CA LEU A 219 -3.59 3.89 4.09
C LEU A 219 -3.94 5.34 3.73
N GLU A 220 -3.14 5.94 2.86
CA GLU A 220 -3.36 7.29 2.34
C GLU A 220 -3.65 7.25 0.83
N PHE A 221 -4.77 7.88 0.42
CA PHE A 221 -5.09 8.07 -0.99
C PHE A 221 -4.56 9.43 -1.45
N ILE A 222 -3.55 9.38 -2.32
CA ILE A 222 -2.88 10.58 -2.82
C ILE A 222 -3.62 11.08 -4.07
N PRO A 223 -3.88 12.40 -4.21
CA PRO A 223 -4.41 12.94 -5.44
C PRO A 223 -3.47 12.61 -6.59
N GLY A 224 -4.03 11.99 -7.64
CA GLY A 224 -3.26 11.66 -8.83
C GLY A 224 -2.63 12.92 -9.42
N THR A 225 -1.41 12.79 -9.91
CA THR A 225 -0.76 13.86 -10.68
C THR A 225 -1.64 14.13 -11.90
N ALA A 226 -2.16 15.36 -12.02
CA ALA A 226 -2.93 15.76 -13.20
C ALA A 226 -2.04 15.52 -14.42
N GLU A 227 -2.51 14.73 -15.40
CA GLU A 227 -1.84 14.59 -16.68
C GLU A 227 -1.63 16.00 -17.26
N PRO A 228 -0.42 16.36 -17.67
CA PRO A 228 -0.21 17.59 -18.43
C PRO A 228 -1.02 17.47 -19.73
N LYS A 229 -1.94 18.42 -19.94
CA LYS A 229 -2.74 18.57 -21.15
C LYS A 229 -1.87 18.83 -22.37
#